data_5e6a36ded3df61c7ca4ba5f711dcadcc
#
_entry.id   5e6a36ded3df61c7ca4ba5f711dcadcc
#
_cell.length_a   1.000
_cell.length_b   1.000
_cell.length_c   1.000
_cell.angle_alpha   90.00
_cell.angle_beta   90.00
_cell.angle_gamma   90.00
#
_symmetry.space_group_name_H-M   'P 1'
#
loop_
_entity.id
_entity.type
_entity.pdbx_description
1 polymer ?
#
loop_
_entity_poly.entity_id
_entity_poly.type
_entity_poly.pdbx_seq_one_letter_code
_entity_poly.pdbx_strand_id
1 'polypeptide(L)'
;GGHKSAMGGVAEMLINEKAFKALDDADVIFVGEPDFNVDNDVVEGQPFTFTVSGAVVPQMTLSSYDGVSIEMPPDEATDAEVERQLKHLQDVYHSFEKIDDPDHVAEMGDVVSAAVTVTQDGNAVNGLRYATRMIELGSGSMPASFDEHLVGSKLGDTLEFDFEAKDEEGNTQFGDGQLHANVEIQEFRRKIVPEIGDELAAKVGCMDAEDMRKQMRHQINQHKEAELPGLMVQRAVDALADRLVGDVP
;
A
#
# COMPACT_ATOMS: atom_id res chain seq x y z
N GLY A 1 27.90 -57.82 -10.31
CA GLY A 1 27.40 -56.46 -10.06
C GLY A 1 27.36 -55.52 -11.27
N GLY A 2 27.99 -55.90 -12.43
CA GLY A 2 28.07 -54.97 -13.57
C GLY A 2 26.82 -54.93 -14.47
N HIS A 3 26.01 -55.97 -14.51
CA HIS A 3 24.79 -56.01 -15.39
C HIS A 3 23.67 -55.08 -14.94
N LYS A 4 23.43 -54.95 -13.64
CA LYS A 4 22.36 -54.05 -13.12
C LYS A 4 22.72 -52.56 -13.34
N SER A 5 23.99 -52.19 -13.25
CA SER A 5 24.44 -50.81 -13.49
C SER A 5 24.39 -50.43 -14.97
N ALA A 6 24.67 -51.36 -15.88
CA ALA A 6 24.61 -51.15 -17.31
C ALA A 6 23.14 -51.01 -17.81
N MET A 7 22.23 -51.80 -17.24
CA MET A 7 20.77 -51.75 -17.55
C MET A 7 20.09 -50.47 -17.06
N GLY A 8 20.56 -49.91 -15.90
CA GLY A 8 20.08 -48.62 -15.40
C GLY A 8 20.43 -47.46 -16.38
N GLY A 9 21.65 -47.46 -16.90
CA GLY A 9 22.06 -46.47 -17.91
C GLY A 9 21.32 -46.56 -19.24
N VAL A 10 20.92 -47.81 -19.64
CA VAL A 10 20.10 -48.01 -20.85
C VAL A 10 18.66 -47.53 -20.62
N ALA A 11 18.10 -47.73 -19.44
CA ALA A 11 16.80 -47.21 -19.09
C ALA A 11 16.73 -45.68 -19.16
N GLU A 12 17.73 -45.00 -18.55
CA GLU A 12 17.83 -43.54 -18.61
C GLU A 12 17.97 -43.01 -20.05
N MET A 13 18.79 -43.68 -20.87
CA MET A 13 18.91 -43.29 -22.29
C MET A 13 17.61 -43.45 -23.05
N LEU A 14 16.86 -44.56 -22.84
CA LEU A 14 15.58 -44.82 -23.50
C LEU A 14 14.50 -43.82 -23.04
N ILE A 15 14.46 -43.51 -21.73
CA ILE A 15 13.56 -42.48 -21.19
C ILE A 15 13.86 -41.13 -21.82
N ASN A 16 15.11 -40.70 -21.80
CA ASN A 16 15.50 -39.39 -22.36
C ASN A 16 15.20 -39.29 -23.86
N GLU A 17 15.42 -40.35 -24.65
CA GLU A 17 15.16 -40.33 -26.10
C GLU A 17 13.65 -40.37 -26.41
N LYS A 18 12.90 -41.19 -25.72
CA LYS A 18 11.47 -41.43 -26.04
C LYS A 18 10.51 -40.51 -25.31
N ALA A 19 10.85 -40.03 -24.11
CA ALA A 19 9.99 -39.15 -23.35
C ALA A 19 9.78 -37.81 -24.06
N PHE A 20 10.86 -37.19 -24.54
CA PHE A 20 10.74 -35.92 -25.27
C PHE A 20 9.88 -36.05 -26.51
N LYS A 21 10.05 -37.15 -27.28
CA LYS A 21 9.24 -37.40 -28.46
C LYS A 21 7.78 -37.64 -28.12
N ALA A 22 7.49 -38.40 -27.06
CA ALA A 22 6.11 -38.67 -26.63
C ALA A 22 5.43 -37.40 -26.11
N LEU A 23 6.16 -36.52 -25.43
CA LEU A 23 5.64 -35.23 -24.96
C LEU A 23 5.38 -34.27 -26.11
N ASP A 24 6.26 -34.22 -27.11
CA ASP A 24 6.09 -33.42 -28.33
C ASP A 24 4.91 -33.91 -29.14
N ASP A 25 4.79 -35.24 -29.33
CA ASP A 25 3.64 -35.85 -30.00
C ASP A 25 2.30 -35.64 -29.27
N ALA A 26 2.33 -35.45 -27.94
CA ALA A 26 1.14 -35.21 -27.12
C ALA A 26 0.83 -33.70 -26.93
N ASP A 27 1.67 -32.81 -27.44
CA ASP A 27 1.56 -31.35 -27.28
C ASP A 27 1.42 -30.91 -25.79
N VAL A 28 2.18 -31.57 -24.91
CA VAL A 28 2.16 -31.35 -23.47
C VAL A 28 3.42 -30.64 -23.03
N ILE A 29 3.24 -29.49 -22.33
CA ILE A 29 4.31 -28.70 -21.71
C ILE A 29 4.15 -28.79 -20.20
N PHE A 30 5.18 -29.30 -19.50
CA PHE A 30 5.18 -29.36 -18.05
C PHE A 30 5.59 -28.01 -17.41
N VAL A 31 5.01 -27.73 -16.23
CA VAL A 31 5.45 -26.68 -15.33
C VAL A 31 6.40 -27.32 -14.30
N GLY A 32 7.71 -27.05 -14.45
CA GLY A 32 8.73 -27.67 -13.62
C GLY A 32 9.27 -28.98 -14.17
N GLU A 33 9.95 -29.74 -13.32
CA GLU A 33 10.54 -31.04 -13.67
C GLU A 33 9.47 -32.14 -13.59
N PRO A 34 9.29 -32.96 -14.68
CA PRO A 34 8.38 -34.10 -14.64
C PRO A 34 8.97 -35.25 -13.84
N ASP A 35 8.10 -36.01 -13.18
CA ASP A 35 8.46 -37.25 -12.52
C ASP A 35 8.42 -38.42 -13.50
N PHE A 36 9.47 -39.22 -13.52
CA PHE A 36 9.59 -40.41 -14.33
C PHE A 36 9.43 -41.67 -13.46
N ASN A 37 8.43 -42.47 -13.74
CA ASN A 37 8.19 -43.72 -13.04
C ASN A 37 8.41 -44.91 -14.01
N VAL A 38 9.26 -45.84 -13.65
CA VAL A 38 9.59 -46.98 -14.46
C VAL A 38 8.68 -48.14 -14.03
N ASP A 39 7.85 -48.63 -14.93
CA ASP A 39 6.86 -49.63 -14.63
C ASP A 39 7.43 -51.06 -14.70
N ASN A 40 8.52 -51.29 -15.48
CA ASN A 40 9.17 -52.59 -15.60
C ASN A 40 10.67 -52.48 -15.86
N ASP A 41 11.45 -53.52 -15.53
CA ASP A 41 12.88 -53.60 -15.82
C ASP A 41 13.14 -53.67 -17.34
N VAL A 42 14.25 -53.09 -17.79
CA VAL A 42 14.67 -53.20 -19.19
C VAL A 42 15.20 -54.65 -19.43
N VAL A 43 14.51 -55.38 -20.35
CA VAL A 43 14.90 -56.72 -20.75
C VAL A 43 15.01 -56.76 -22.25
N GLU A 44 16.13 -57.33 -22.77
CA GLU A 44 16.35 -57.40 -24.22
C GLU A 44 15.22 -58.18 -24.93
N GLY A 45 14.66 -57.57 -25.98
CA GLY A 45 13.54 -58.16 -26.75
C GLY A 45 12.16 -58.04 -26.13
N GLN A 46 12.02 -57.33 -24.98
CA GLN A 46 10.74 -57.05 -24.35
C GLN A 46 10.38 -55.55 -24.38
N PRO A 47 9.09 -55.22 -24.43
CA PRO A 47 8.69 -53.79 -24.39
C PRO A 47 9.03 -53.19 -23.03
N PHE A 48 9.59 -51.98 -23.06
CA PHE A 48 9.89 -51.15 -21.89
C PHE A 48 8.82 -50.07 -21.73
N THR A 49 8.23 -49.99 -20.55
CA THR A 49 7.17 -49.04 -20.26
C THR A 49 7.56 -48.14 -19.10
N PHE A 50 7.33 -46.87 -19.26
CA PHE A 50 7.52 -45.87 -18.21
C PHE A 50 6.39 -44.84 -18.27
N THR A 51 6.10 -44.23 -17.15
CA THR A 51 5.08 -43.18 -16.99
C THR A 51 5.75 -41.87 -16.66
N VAL A 52 5.35 -40.82 -17.37
CA VAL A 52 5.76 -39.44 -17.09
C VAL A 52 4.58 -38.68 -16.49
N SER A 53 4.76 -38.11 -15.31
CA SER A 53 3.74 -37.34 -14.64
C SER A 53 4.28 -35.99 -14.17
N GLY A 54 3.43 -35.00 -14.12
CA GLY A 54 3.78 -33.65 -13.67
C GLY A 54 2.66 -32.65 -13.88
N ALA A 55 2.81 -31.48 -13.33
CA ALA A 55 1.89 -30.39 -13.59
C ALA A 55 2.10 -29.88 -15.03
N VAL A 56 1.05 -29.75 -15.78
CA VAL A 56 1.08 -29.27 -17.18
C VAL A 56 0.65 -27.81 -17.27
N VAL A 57 1.20 -27.08 -18.22
CA VAL A 57 0.70 -25.74 -18.56
C VAL A 57 -0.74 -25.89 -19.03
N PRO A 58 -1.72 -25.27 -18.33
CA PRO A 58 -3.11 -25.37 -18.77
C PRO A 58 -3.31 -24.70 -20.11
N GLN A 59 -4.13 -25.32 -20.97
CA GLN A 59 -4.58 -24.64 -22.18
C GLN A 59 -5.67 -23.64 -21.78
N MET A 60 -5.28 -22.38 -21.69
CA MET A 60 -6.21 -21.30 -21.42
C MET A 60 -6.76 -20.74 -22.72
N THR A 61 -8.06 -20.53 -22.75
CA THR A 61 -8.77 -19.91 -23.87
C THR A 61 -9.55 -18.71 -23.39
N LEU A 62 -9.84 -17.76 -24.28
CA LEU A 62 -10.75 -16.67 -23.98
C LEU A 62 -12.19 -17.09 -24.27
N SER A 63 -13.11 -16.80 -23.37
CA SER A 63 -14.55 -17.04 -23.54
C SER A 63 -15.14 -16.20 -24.69
N SER A 64 -14.50 -15.06 -25.02
CA SER A 64 -14.83 -14.21 -26.16
C SER A 64 -13.61 -13.44 -26.63
N TYR A 65 -13.49 -13.29 -27.95
CA TYR A 65 -12.48 -12.47 -28.64
C TYR A 65 -13.02 -11.10 -29.07
N ASP A 66 -14.24 -10.74 -28.66
CA ASP A 66 -14.81 -9.42 -28.92
C ASP A 66 -14.03 -8.33 -28.18
N GLY A 67 -14.10 -7.10 -28.68
CA GLY A 67 -13.48 -5.95 -28.03
C GLY A 67 -13.91 -5.81 -26.57
N VAL A 68 -12.98 -5.44 -25.70
CA VAL A 68 -13.27 -5.13 -24.29
C VAL A 68 -13.66 -3.66 -24.14
N SER A 69 -14.64 -3.39 -23.29
CA SER A 69 -14.99 -2.04 -22.87
C SER A 69 -14.37 -1.79 -21.51
N ILE A 70 -13.61 -0.71 -21.38
CA ILE A 70 -12.98 -0.30 -20.13
C ILE A 70 -13.46 1.11 -19.76
N GLU A 71 -13.64 1.37 -18.48
CA GLU A 71 -13.88 2.72 -17.98
C GLU A 71 -12.53 3.41 -17.76
N MET A 72 -12.43 4.65 -18.21
CA MET A 72 -11.23 5.47 -18.03
C MET A 72 -11.60 6.76 -17.29
N PRO A 73 -10.73 7.28 -16.41
CA PRO A 73 -10.92 8.60 -15.86
C PRO A 73 -10.83 9.66 -16.97
N PRO A 74 -11.35 10.88 -16.72
CA PRO A 74 -11.21 11.98 -17.68
C PRO A 74 -9.75 12.21 -18.07
N ASP A 75 -9.50 12.40 -19.35
CA ASP A 75 -8.17 12.65 -19.92
C ASP A 75 -7.62 14.04 -19.60
N GLU A 76 -8.52 14.99 -19.35
CA GLU A 76 -8.17 16.32 -18.88
C GLU A 76 -8.42 16.50 -17.38
N ALA A 77 -7.73 17.49 -16.79
CA ALA A 77 -7.90 17.87 -15.40
C ALA A 77 -9.30 18.44 -15.15
N THR A 78 -10.00 17.85 -14.21
CA THR A 78 -11.29 18.35 -13.74
C THR A 78 -11.11 19.46 -12.70
N ASP A 79 -12.11 20.34 -12.55
CA ASP A 79 -12.07 21.37 -11.50
C ASP A 79 -11.95 20.76 -10.10
N ALA A 80 -12.58 19.61 -9.87
CA ALA A 80 -12.48 18.90 -8.60
C ALA A 80 -11.06 18.41 -8.28
N GLU A 81 -10.29 18.02 -9.29
CA GLU A 81 -8.90 17.63 -9.12
C GLU A 81 -8.01 18.84 -8.83
N VAL A 82 -8.24 19.95 -9.53
CA VAL A 82 -7.54 21.21 -9.28
C VAL A 82 -7.81 21.71 -7.86
N GLU A 83 -9.06 21.76 -7.42
CA GLU A 83 -9.42 22.18 -6.05
C GLU A 83 -8.82 21.25 -4.98
N ARG A 84 -8.75 19.95 -5.23
CA ARG A 84 -8.10 18.97 -4.33
C ARG A 84 -6.61 19.24 -4.19
N GLN A 85 -5.92 19.55 -5.28
CA GLN A 85 -4.51 19.91 -5.26
C GLN A 85 -4.27 21.25 -4.55
N LEU A 86 -5.14 22.24 -4.75
CA LEU A 86 -5.07 23.52 -4.06
C LEU A 86 -5.29 23.37 -2.54
N LYS A 87 -6.22 22.50 -2.12
CA LYS A 87 -6.40 22.19 -0.69
C LYS A 87 -5.18 21.51 -0.10
N HIS A 88 -4.59 20.56 -0.83
CA HIS A 88 -3.34 19.94 -0.40
C HIS A 88 -2.23 20.98 -0.26
N LEU A 89 -2.14 21.92 -1.18
CA LEU A 89 -1.19 23.03 -1.13
C LEU A 89 -1.41 23.92 0.10
N GLN A 90 -2.67 24.24 0.45
CA GLN A 90 -3.00 24.95 1.69
C GLN A 90 -2.48 24.20 2.92
N ASP A 91 -2.66 22.87 2.95
CA ASP A 91 -2.18 22.04 4.06
C ASP A 91 -0.66 21.99 4.16
N VAL A 92 0.05 22.06 3.03
CA VAL A 92 1.51 22.11 3.01
C VAL A 92 2.03 23.47 3.50
N TYR A 93 1.35 24.56 3.14
CA TYR A 93 1.76 25.93 3.46
C TYR A 93 1.06 26.51 4.68
N HIS A 94 0.45 25.67 5.53
CA HIS A 94 -0.07 26.13 6.81
C HIS A 94 1.06 26.65 7.72
N SER A 95 0.70 27.49 8.66
CA SER A 95 1.58 27.99 9.72
C SER A 95 0.92 27.80 11.08
N PHE A 96 1.71 27.88 12.14
CA PHE A 96 1.20 27.83 13.50
C PHE A 96 1.41 29.18 14.17
N GLU A 97 0.33 29.74 14.66
CA GLU A 97 0.36 30.99 15.42
C GLU A 97 0.10 30.69 16.90
N LYS A 98 0.94 31.25 17.77
CA LYS A 98 0.81 31.09 19.21
C LYS A 98 -0.47 31.76 19.70
N ILE A 99 -1.18 31.08 20.59
CA ILE A 99 -2.35 31.65 21.28
C ILE A 99 -1.83 32.31 22.57
N ASP A 100 -1.84 33.65 22.58
CA ASP A 100 -1.36 34.44 23.73
C ASP A 100 -2.49 34.78 24.73
N ASP A 101 -3.58 34.04 24.72
CA ASP A 101 -4.67 34.17 25.69
C ASP A 101 -4.41 33.29 26.92
N PRO A 102 -4.17 33.86 28.11
CA PRO A 102 -3.91 33.09 29.32
C PRO A 102 -5.12 32.31 29.85
N ASP A 103 -6.33 32.66 29.42
CA ASP A 103 -7.58 31.99 29.77
C ASP A 103 -8.00 30.93 28.75
N HIS A 104 -7.22 30.77 27.68
CA HIS A 104 -7.50 29.79 26.63
C HIS A 104 -7.54 28.38 27.20
N VAL A 105 -8.53 27.61 26.76
CA VAL A 105 -8.68 26.19 27.04
C VAL A 105 -8.54 25.42 25.73
N ALA A 106 -7.87 24.29 25.77
CA ALA A 106 -7.65 23.46 24.60
C ALA A 106 -8.98 23.02 23.96
N GLU A 107 -9.11 23.24 22.67
CA GLU A 107 -10.24 22.83 21.83
C GLU A 107 -9.76 21.90 20.73
N MET A 108 -10.68 21.10 20.15
CA MET A 108 -10.37 20.31 18.96
C MET A 108 -9.92 21.21 17.81
N GLY A 109 -8.81 20.84 17.15
CA GLY A 109 -8.16 21.63 16.11
C GLY A 109 -7.04 22.54 16.60
N ASP A 110 -6.88 22.72 17.92
CA ASP A 110 -5.72 23.39 18.47
C ASP A 110 -4.48 22.50 18.38
N VAL A 111 -3.32 23.13 18.32
CA VAL A 111 -2.04 22.46 18.42
C VAL A 111 -1.47 22.69 19.81
N VAL A 112 -1.38 21.64 20.58
CA VAL A 112 -0.84 21.64 21.93
C VAL A 112 0.63 21.28 21.85
N SER A 113 1.48 22.17 22.35
CA SER A 113 2.90 21.87 22.60
C SER A 113 3.04 21.39 24.05
N ALA A 114 3.43 20.13 24.21
CA ALA A 114 3.47 19.49 25.53
C ALA A 114 4.69 18.61 25.72
N ALA A 115 5.14 18.49 26.96
CA ALA A 115 6.02 17.41 27.37
C ALA A 115 5.16 16.16 27.59
N VAL A 116 5.52 15.06 26.95
CA VAL A 116 4.74 13.81 27.00
C VAL A 116 5.64 12.67 27.46
N THR A 117 5.19 11.94 28.46
CA THR A 117 5.81 10.69 28.89
C THR A 117 4.74 9.62 28.95
N VAL A 118 4.93 8.53 28.20
CA VAL A 118 3.99 7.41 28.20
C VAL A 118 4.67 6.18 28.80
N THR A 119 3.92 5.49 29.66
CA THR A 119 4.35 4.25 30.30
C THR A 119 3.32 3.15 30.10
N GLN A 120 3.78 1.91 30.10
CA GLN A 120 2.94 0.72 30.09
C GLN A 120 3.41 -0.20 31.22
N ASP A 121 2.51 -0.58 32.13
CA ASP A 121 2.83 -1.38 33.31
C ASP A 121 4.01 -0.80 34.15
N GLY A 122 4.10 0.54 34.21
CA GLY A 122 5.15 1.25 34.93
C GLY A 122 6.48 1.36 34.19
N ASN A 123 6.62 0.80 32.99
CA ASN A 123 7.81 0.91 32.17
C ASN A 123 7.63 1.97 31.08
N ALA A 124 8.67 2.79 30.85
CA ALA A 124 8.62 3.78 29.77
C ALA A 124 8.49 3.10 28.40
N VAL A 125 7.54 3.55 27.60
CA VAL A 125 7.38 3.09 26.23
C VAL A 125 8.42 3.79 25.35
N ASN A 126 9.30 3.00 24.72
CA ASN A 126 10.33 3.54 23.84
C ASN A 126 9.71 4.30 22.66
N GLY A 127 10.23 5.52 22.42
CA GLY A 127 9.73 6.38 21.36
C GLY A 127 8.52 7.24 21.73
N LEU A 128 7.99 7.15 22.95
CA LEU A 128 6.86 7.96 23.44
C LEU A 128 7.26 8.83 24.66
N ARG A 129 8.50 9.28 24.69
CA ARG A 129 8.99 10.26 25.66
C ARG A 129 9.50 11.49 24.93
N TYR A 130 8.82 12.59 25.08
CA TYR A 130 9.13 13.86 24.42
C TYR A 130 9.24 14.99 25.44
N ALA A 131 10.33 15.74 25.41
CA ALA A 131 10.47 16.97 26.19
C ALA A 131 9.54 18.07 25.66
N THR A 132 9.28 18.06 24.37
CA THR A 132 8.31 18.93 23.70
C THR A 132 7.82 18.22 22.45
N ARG A 133 6.51 18.02 22.32
CA ARG A 133 5.85 17.49 21.15
C ARG A 133 4.67 18.40 20.78
N MET A 134 4.53 18.71 19.51
CA MET A 134 3.36 19.37 18.98
C MET A 134 2.30 18.30 18.62
N ILE A 135 1.12 18.44 19.17
CA ILE A 135 0.00 17.54 18.97
C ILE A 135 -1.18 18.37 18.47
N GLU A 136 -1.60 18.14 17.24
CA GLU A 136 -2.82 18.72 16.67
C GLU A 136 -4.00 17.86 17.09
N LEU A 137 -4.85 18.39 17.98
CA LEU A 137 -6.00 17.68 18.55
C LEU A 137 -7.02 17.35 17.44
N GLY A 138 -7.40 16.09 17.34
CA GLY A 138 -8.32 15.60 16.31
C GLY A 138 -7.71 15.32 14.94
N SER A 139 -6.38 15.41 14.80
CA SER A 139 -5.70 15.10 13.54
C SER A 139 -5.47 13.61 13.29
N GLY A 140 -5.73 12.76 14.29
CA GLY A 140 -5.40 11.33 14.26
C GLY A 140 -3.91 11.03 14.47
N SER A 141 -3.09 12.02 14.85
CA SER A 141 -1.68 11.82 15.18
C SER A 141 -1.47 11.11 16.52
N MET A 142 -2.47 11.17 17.39
CA MET A 142 -2.62 10.40 18.62
C MET A 142 -3.99 9.72 18.61
N PRO A 143 -4.19 8.65 19.42
CA PRO A 143 -5.51 8.05 19.56
C PRO A 143 -6.56 9.08 20.04
N ALA A 144 -7.80 8.97 19.57
CA ALA A 144 -8.88 9.90 19.92
C ALA A 144 -9.08 10.01 21.43
N SER A 145 -8.95 8.89 22.16
CA SER A 145 -9.01 8.84 23.62
C SER A 145 -7.92 9.67 24.30
N PHE A 146 -6.74 9.81 23.69
CA PHE A 146 -5.69 10.69 24.18
C PHE A 146 -6.06 12.16 23.96
N ASP A 147 -6.52 12.52 22.77
CA ASP A 147 -6.90 13.89 22.43
C ASP A 147 -8.06 14.40 23.30
N GLU A 148 -9.05 13.55 23.58
CA GLU A 148 -10.19 13.87 24.47
C GLU A 148 -9.77 14.30 25.87
N HIS A 149 -8.69 13.72 26.42
CA HIS A 149 -8.19 14.10 27.74
C HIS A 149 -7.47 15.45 27.74
N LEU A 150 -6.98 15.89 26.60
CA LEU A 150 -6.32 17.20 26.47
C LEU A 150 -7.32 18.34 26.24
N VAL A 151 -8.51 18.04 25.70
CA VAL A 151 -9.57 19.05 25.52
C VAL A 151 -10.00 19.60 26.89
N GLY A 152 -10.09 20.94 26.98
CA GLY A 152 -10.42 21.64 28.23
C GLY A 152 -9.24 21.90 29.16
N SER A 153 -8.02 21.44 28.83
CA SER A 153 -6.80 21.76 29.59
C SER A 153 -6.36 23.21 29.41
N LYS A 154 -5.57 23.71 30.33
CA LYS A 154 -5.01 25.07 30.34
C LYS A 154 -3.50 25.05 30.23
N LEU A 155 -2.95 26.20 29.90
CA LEU A 155 -1.50 26.41 29.91
C LEU A 155 -0.91 26.12 31.29
N GLY A 156 0.11 25.26 31.33
CA GLY A 156 0.79 24.84 32.54
C GLY A 156 0.14 23.68 33.29
N ASP A 157 -0.99 23.17 32.81
CA ASP A 157 -1.60 21.99 33.41
C ASP A 157 -0.71 20.75 33.20
N THR A 158 -0.68 19.91 34.23
CA THR A 158 -0.10 18.57 34.18
C THR A 158 -1.23 17.55 34.29
N LEU A 159 -1.42 16.76 33.26
CA LEU A 159 -2.47 15.77 33.16
C LEU A 159 -1.88 14.37 33.27
N GLU A 160 -2.52 13.53 34.09
CA GLU A 160 -2.23 12.10 34.17
C GLU A 160 -3.49 11.32 33.84
N PHE A 161 -3.41 10.45 32.85
CA PHE A 161 -4.56 9.67 32.39
C PHE A 161 -4.15 8.38 31.69
N ASP A 162 -5.08 7.44 31.65
CA ASP A 162 -4.95 6.20 30.92
C ASP A 162 -5.70 6.33 29.59
N PHE A 163 -5.12 5.81 28.51
CA PHE A 163 -5.73 5.80 27.20
C PHE A 163 -5.47 4.47 26.48
N GLU A 164 -6.30 4.15 25.51
CA GLU A 164 -6.11 2.95 24.68
C GLU A 164 -5.09 3.21 23.57
N ALA A 165 -4.18 2.25 23.38
CA ALA A 165 -3.14 2.33 22.36
C ALA A 165 -3.67 2.23 20.92
N LYS A 166 -4.92 1.77 20.75
CA LYS A 166 -5.57 1.60 19.44
C LYS A 166 -6.29 2.87 19.01
N ASP A 167 -6.18 3.19 17.73
CA ASP A 167 -7.03 4.18 17.11
C ASP A 167 -8.46 3.62 16.86
N GLU A 168 -9.36 4.47 16.35
CA GLU A 168 -10.75 4.09 16.03
C GLU A 168 -10.83 2.98 14.95
N GLU A 169 -9.81 2.84 14.12
CA GLU A 169 -9.71 1.81 13.07
C GLU A 169 -9.07 0.51 13.59
N GLY A 170 -8.64 0.48 14.86
CA GLY A 170 -8.01 -0.67 15.49
C GLY A 170 -6.52 -0.86 15.17
N ASN A 171 -5.86 0.17 14.59
CA ASN A 171 -4.43 0.13 14.35
C ASN A 171 -3.65 0.27 15.65
N THR A 172 -2.59 -0.53 15.79
CA THR A 172 -1.76 -0.61 17.00
C THR A 172 -0.48 0.22 16.87
N GLN A 173 -0.58 1.44 16.36
CA GLN A 173 0.59 2.31 16.13
C GLN A 173 1.41 2.54 17.43
N PHE A 174 0.76 2.48 18.58
CA PHE A 174 1.37 2.74 19.90
C PHE A 174 1.49 1.48 20.76
N GLY A 175 1.27 0.29 20.22
CA GLY A 175 1.25 -0.98 20.94
C GLY A 175 -0.16 -1.49 21.24
N ASP A 176 -0.27 -2.56 22.00
CA ASP A 176 -1.55 -3.15 22.44
C ASP A 176 -1.84 -2.82 23.90
N GLY A 177 -3.10 -2.52 24.22
CA GLY A 177 -3.60 -2.38 25.58
C GLY A 177 -3.68 -0.94 26.09
N GLN A 178 -3.80 -0.79 27.41
CA GLN A 178 -3.84 0.51 28.07
C GLN A 178 -2.44 1.08 28.27
N LEU A 179 -2.31 2.36 27.99
CA LEU A 179 -1.11 3.16 28.22
C LEU A 179 -1.43 4.26 29.22
N HIS A 180 -0.45 4.60 30.06
CA HIS A 180 -0.53 5.70 31.00
C HIS A 180 0.28 6.88 30.48
N ALA A 181 -0.34 8.04 30.35
CA ALA A 181 0.29 9.28 29.91
C ALA A 181 0.44 10.28 31.07
N ASN A 182 1.59 10.94 31.09
CA ASN A 182 1.81 12.17 31.86
C ASN A 182 2.14 13.27 30.83
N VAL A 183 1.31 14.32 30.80
CA VAL A 183 1.36 15.38 29.81
C VAL A 183 1.40 16.74 30.51
N GLU A 184 2.45 17.51 30.27
CA GLU A 184 2.60 18.89 30.77
C GLU A 184 2.38 19.86 29.59
N ILE A 185 1.35 20.71 29.69
CA ILE A 185 0.97 21.67 28.65
C ILE A 185 1.89 22.87 28.71
N GLN A 186 2.65 23.09 27.60
CA GLN A 186 3.66 24.14 27.54
C GLN A 186 3.20 25.34 26.72
N GLU A 187 2.42 25.12 25.64
CA GLU A 187 2.00 26.20 24.75
C GLU A 187 0.80 25.74 23.92
N PHE A 188 -0.09 26.66 23.59
CA PHE A 188 -1.14 26.47 22.60
C PHE A 188 -0.82 27.23 21.33
N ARG A 189 -1.09 26.60 20.20
CA ARG A 189 -1.00 27.20 18.88
C ARG A 189 -2.25 26.89 18.08
N ARG A 190 -2.57 27.80 17.17
CA ARG A 190 -3.64 27.60 16.17
C ARG A 190 -3.01 27.38 14.81
N LYS A 191 -3.52 26.39 14.11
CA LYS A 191 -3.17 26.15 12.72
C LYS A 191 -3.82 27.22 11.84
N ILE A 192 -3.00 27.99 11.15
CA ILE A 192 -3.45 28.99 10.19
C ILE A 192 -3.27 28.41 8.80
N VAL A 193 -4.38 28.14 8.15
CA VAL A 193 -4.41 27.64 6.77
C VAL A 193 -4.54 28.86 5.85
N PRO A 194 -3.59 29.10 4.92
CA PRO A 194 -3.68 30.25 4.01
C PRO A 194 -4.89 30.13 3.09
N GLU A 195 -5.51 31.24 2.75
CA GLU A 195 -6.55 31.27 1.72
C GLU A 195 -5.95 30.93 0.33
N ILE A 196 -6.78 30.31 -0.54
CA ILE A 196 -6.41 30.05 -1.94
C ILE A 196 -6.53 31.37 -2.71
N GLY A 197 -5.51 32.19 -2.58
CA GLY A 197 -5.45 33.56 -3.13
C GLY A 197 -4.05 33.90 -3.59
N ASP A 198 -3.84 35.19 -3.89
CA ASP A 198 -2.59 35.69 -4.44
C ASP A 198 -1.41 35.54 -3.47
N GLU A 199 -1.65 35.57 -2.16
CA GLU A 199 -0.60 35.34 -1.16
C GLU A 199 -0.05 33.90 -1.22
N LEU A 200 -0.94 32.92 -1.35
CA LEU A 200 -0.53 31.55 -1.51
C LEU A 200 0.16 31.33 -2.86
N ALA A 201 -0.38 31.94 -3.93
CA ALA A 201 0.20 31.90 -5.25
C ALA A 201 1.64 32.44 -5.25
N ALA A 202 1.90 33.57 -4.59
CA ALA A 202 3.23 34.14 -4.44
C ALA A 202 4.20 33.22 -3.69
N LYS A 203 3.74 32.52 -2.65
CA LYS A 203 4.55 31.54 -1.90
C LYS A 203 5.01 30.36 -2.75
N VAL A 204 4.24 29.97 -3.75
CA VAL A 204 4.56 28.87 -4.67
C VAL A 204 5.19 29.34 -5.99
N GLY A 205 5.45 30.64 -6.12
CA GLY A 205 6.12 31.21 -7.29
C GLY A 205 5.20 31.50 -8.49
N CYS A 206 3.89 31.55 -8.26
CA CYS A 206 2.89 31.94 -9.26
C CYS A 206 2.62 33.44 -9.18
N MET A 207 2.13 34.04 -10.28
CA MET A 207 1.85 35.49 -10.34
C MET A 207 0.62 35.85 -9.51
N ASP A 208 -0.43 35.08 -9.59
CA ASP A 208 -1.71 35.25 -8.90
C ASP A 208 -2.44 33.91 -8.74
N ALA A 209 -3.60 33.93 -8.10
CA ALA A 209 -4.41 32.74 -7.88
C ALA A 209 -4.89 32.09 -9.19
N GLU A 210 -5.11 32.86 -10.25
CA GLU A 210 -5.53 32.32 -11.55
C GLU A 210 -4.38 31.59 -12.24
N ASP A 211 -3.18 32.17 -12.21
CA ASP A 211 -1.96 31.51 -12.72
C ASP A 211 -1.67 30.23 -11.95
N MET A 212 -1.80 30.25 -10.62
CA MET A 212 -1.64 29.06 -9.79
C MET A 212 -2.62 27.94 -10.20
N ARG A 213 -3.90 28.25 -10.46
CA ARG A 213 -4.89 27.28 -10.95
C ARG A 213 -4.54 26.74 -12.33
N LYS A 214 -4.05 27.59 -13.23
CA LYS A 214 -3.60 27.19 -14.58
C LYS A 214 -2.40 26.25 -14.51
N GLN A 215 -1.43 26.55 -13.66
CA GLN A 215 -0.25 25.70 -13.48
C GLN A 215 -0.62 24.34 -12.88
N MET A 216 -1.51 24.30 -11.86
CA MET A 216 -2.02 23.05 -11.30
C MET A 216 -2.74 22.21 -12.36
N ARG A 217 -3.61 22.82 -13.16
CA ARG A 217 -4.29 22.15 -14.25
C ARG A 217 -3.31 21.58 -15.27
N HIS A 218 -2.30 22.34 -15.62
CA HIS A 218 -1.26 21.91 -16.54
C HIS A 218 -0.48 20.71 -15.98
N GLN A 219 -0.09 20.75 -14.71
CA GLN A 219 0.61 19.63 -14.06
C GLN A 219 -0.24 18.35 -14.01
N ILE A 220 -1.53 18.48 -13.68
CA ILE A 220 -2.46 17.34 -13.67
C ILE A 220 -2.58 16.75 -15.07
N ASN A 221 -2.71 17.59 -16.12
CA ASN A 221 -2.80 17.12 -17.49
C ASN A 221 -1.52 16.39 -17.92
N GLN A 222 -0.34 16.93 -17.62
CA GLN A 222 0.94 16.25 -17.91
C GLN A 222 1.03 14.90 -17.21
N HIS A 223 0.59 14.81 -15.96
CA HIS A 223 0.59 13.57 -15.20
C HIS A 223 -0.36 12.55 -15.82
N LYS A 224 -1.58 12.95 -16.17
CA LYS A 224 -2.55 12.11 -16.87
C LYS A 224 -2.06 11.65 -18.22
N GLU A 225 -1.45 12.53 -19.02
CA GLU A 225 -0.88 12.18 -20.33
C GLU A 225 0.21 11.10 -20.20
N ALA A 226 0.97 11.12 -19.12
CA ALA A 226 1.99 10.11 -18.86
C ALA A 226 1.41 8.78 -18.32
N GLU A 227 0.37 8.82 -17.47
CA GLU A 227 -0.13 7.64 -16.78
C GLU A 227 -1.29 6.93 -17.47
N LEU A 228 -2.20 7.69 -18.13
CA LEU A 228 -3.40 7.12 -18.73
C LEU A 228 -3.13 6.01 -19.77
N PRO A 229 -2.10 6.08 -20.62
CA PRO A 229 -1.80 4.98 -21.55
C PRO A 229 -1.48 3.67 -20.82
N GLY A 230 -0.71 3.74 -19.74
CA GLY A 230 -0.38 2.58 -18.92
C GLY A 230 -1.62 2.02 -18.20
N LEU A 231 -2.45 2.89 -17.64
CA LEU A 231 -3.72 2.51 -16.99
C LEU A 231 -4.70 1.86 -18.00
N MET A 232 -4.75 2.37 -19.21
CA MET A 232 -5.59 1.80 -20.28
C MET A 232 -5.16 0.37 -20.61
N VAL A 233 -3.85 0.14 -20.77
CA VAL A 233 -3.31 -1.20 -21.02
C VAL A 233 -3.62 -2.13 -19.84
N GLN A 234 -3.38 -1.68 -18.62
CA GLN A 234 -3.65 -2.47 -17.42
C GLN A 234 -5.13 -2.89 -17.35
N ARG A 235 -6.06 -1.95 -17.49
CA ARG A 235 -7.50 -2.24 -17.45
C ARG A 235 -7.96 -3.14 -18.59
N ALA A 236 -7.36 -2.99 -19.78
CA ALA A 236 -7.64 -3.88 -20.92
C ALA A 236 -7.16 -5.30 -20.63
N VAL A 237 -5.97 -5.46 -20.05
CA VAL A 237 -5.42 -6.78 -19.66
C VAL A 237 -6.30 -7.40 -18.57
N ASP A 238 -6.70 -6.65 -17.55
CA ASP A 238 -7.57 -7.13 -16.48
C ASP A 238 -8.93 -7.61 -17.05
N ALA A 239 -9.54 -6.82 -17.92
CA ALA A 239 -10.80 -7.18 -18.58
C ALA A 239 -10.68 -8.40 -19.53
N LEU A 240 -9.50 -8.65 -20.10
CA LEU A 240 -9.23 -9.87 -20.86
C LEU A 240 -8.96 -11.06 -19.93
N ALA A 241 -8.28 -10.83 -18.79
CA ALA A 241 -8.02 -11.86 -17.80
C ALA A 241 -9.34 -12.43 -17.23
N ASP A 242 -10.34 -11.58 -17.02
CA ASP A 242 -11.68 -11.99 -16.58
C ASP A 242 -12.41 -12.91 -17.59
N ARG A 243 -11.95 -12.93 -18.86
CA ARG A 243 -12.47 -13.83 -19.91
C ARG A 243 -11.70 -15.12 -20.07
N LEU A 244 -10.62 -15.31 -19.31
CA LEU A 244 -9.85 -16.54 -19.36
C LEU A 244 -10.68 -17.69 -18.82
N VAL A 245 -10.70 -18.79 -19.59
CA VAL A 245 -11.35 -20.06 -19.22
C VAL A 245 -10.28 -21.14 -19.22
N GLY A 246 -10.12 -21.81 -18.11
CA GLY A 246 -9.16 -22.86 -17.88
C GLY A 246 -8.85 -23.01 -16.39
N ASP A 247 -8.36 -24.16 -15.98
CA ASP A 247 -7.90 -24.38 -14.62
C ASP A 247 -6.46 -23.88 -14.50
N VAL A 248 -6.24 -23.01 -13.54
CA VAL A 248 -4.89 -22.57 -13.16
C VAL A 248 -4.32 -23.63 -12.21
N PRO A 249 -3.14 -24.21 -12.47
CA PRO A 249 -2.55 -25.26 -11.64
C PRO A 249 -2.13 -24.76 -10.26
#